data_a5b5a23e0ed122aee229e8155caa4796
#
_entry.id   a5b5a23e0ed122aee229e8155caa4796
#
_cell.length_a   1.000
_cell.length_b   1.000
_cell.length_c   1.000
_cell.angle_alpha   90.00
_cell.angle_beta   90.00
_cell.angle_gamma   90.00
#
_symmetry.space_group_name_H-M   'P 1'
#
loop_
_entity.id
_entity.type
_entity.pdbx_description
1 polymer ?
#
loop_
_entity_poly.entity_id
_entity_poly.type
_entity_poly.pdbx_seq_one_letter_code
_entity_poly.pdbx_strand_id
1 'polypeptide(L)'
;MSKSNYFSTKSVFGQLISLIDESIITNAVKKHQSDRYTKHFKTKDHLISMLFCAFAKCNSLREVSGAMLGLSGKTANFQLNHIPKRSTLSDANKNRTVDVFASIYNELLKSYNNILSDSRIKSVIGKQVKIIDSTTISLFKDILKCVGRKSKTGKSKGGLKVHTVINADEIVPNLVWFSPATTHDQQYLKKLKCDDNTIYVFDKGYNDYKAFLHFTQNQTGFVTRIKDNAVYKTIENNIIDDEIHSGVLEDNVIEVTVKSGNTATPLQLRKIKFYDRGSKREFEFITNLLEIRADMIAALYKTRWQIELLFKQLKQNFPLKYFLGDNENAIKIQIYCVLIVNLLLLVVKKRLKRSWAFTNLVSFCKIHLFNFIQLIKFLENPEKIGFLMQILKIN
;
A
#
# COMPACT_ATOMS: atom_id res chain seq x y z
N MET A 1 -9.15 42.77 6.81
CA MET A 1 -8.60 41.36 6.68
C MET A 1 -8.58 40.99 5.23
N SER A 2 -7.44 40.74 4.65
CA SER A 2 -7.28 40.47 3.22
C SER A 2 -8.01 39.16 2.83
N LYS A 3 -9.04 39.30 1.96
CA LYS A 3 -9.84 38.17 1.42
C LYS A 3 -8.99 37.13 0.64
N SER A 4 -7.76 37.49 0.25
CA SER A 4 -6.91 36.71 -0.66
C SER A 4 -6.29 35.44 -0.06
N ASN A 5 -6.30 35.26 1.26
CA ASN A 5 -5.52 34.19 1.92
C ASN A 5 -6.21 32.82 2.02
N TYR A 6 -7.53 32.72 1.74
CA TYR A 6 -8.30 31.47 1.88
C TYR A 6 -8.72 30.85 0.54
N PHE A 7 -8.63 31.61 -0.54
CA PHE A 7 -8.95 31.16 -1.88
C PHE A 7 -7.68 30.83 -2.67
N SER A 8 -7.79 29.91 -3.59
CA SER A 8 -6.73 29.46 -4.48
C SER A 8 -7.16 29.69 -5.93
N THR A 9 -6.19 29.91 -6.82
CA THR A 9 -6.42 29.91 -8.28
C THR A 9 -6.65 28.50 -8.81
N LYS A 10 -6.26 27.46 -8.04
CA LYS A 10 -6.47 26.05 -8.36
C LYS A 10 -7.56 25.46 -7.46
N SER A 11 -8.41 24.61 -8.03
CA SER A 11 -9.32 23.79 -7.22
C SER A 11 -8.57 22.86 -6.27
N VAL A 12 -9.24 22.29 -5.28
CA VAL A 12 -8.66 21.27 -4.39
C VAL A 12 -8.05 20.12 -5.20
N PHE A 13 -8.74 19.64 -6.24
CA PHE A 13 -8.18 18.62 -7.13
C PHE A 13 -6.90 19.10 -7.82
N GLY A 14 -6.90 20.29 -8.38
CA GLY A 14 -5.71 20.88 -9.00
C GLY A 14 -4.54 21.05 -8.02
N GLN A 15 -4.81 21.38 -6.75
CA GLN A 15 -3.78 21.45 -5.71
C GLN A 15 -3.23 20.05 -5.37
N LEU A 16 -4.08 19.03 -5.29
CA LEU A 16 -3.66 17.65 -5.07
C LEU A 16 -2.81 17.12 -6.23
N ILE A 17 -3.21 17.36 -7.48
CA ILE A 17 -2.43 16.98 -8.66
C ILE A 17 -1.09 17.74 -8.71
N SER A 18 -1.04 18.98 -8.27
CA SER A 18 0.21 19.78 -8.22
C SER A 18 1.23 19.24 -7.21
N LEU A 19 0.89 18.26 -6.38
CA LEU A 19 1.86 17.51 -5.57
C LEU A 19 2.67 16.52 -6.41
N ILE A 20 2.23 16.21 -7.63
CA ILE A 20 2.98 15.37 -8.57
C ILE A 20 3.85 16.30 -9.41
N ASP A 21 5.17 16.22 -9.19
CA ASP A 21 6.11 16.95 -10.05
C ASP A 21 6.00 16.46 -11.49
N GLU A 22 5.91 17.37 -12.45
CA GLU A 22 5.74 17.06 -13.86
C GLU A 22 6.91 16.26 -14.42
N SER A 23 8.11 16.46 -13.88
CA SER A 23 9.29 15.70 -14.25
C SER A 23 9.14 14.20 -13.97
N ILE A 24 8.46 13.82 -12.89
CA ILE A 24 8.18 12.43 -12.55
C ILE A 24 7.35 11.75 -13.65
N ILE A 25 6.30 12.44 -14.11
CA ILE A 25 5.45 11.92 -15.19
C ILE A 25 6.25 11.84 -16.49
N THR A 26 6.97 12.90 -16.84
CA THR A 26 7.74 12.99 -18.09
C THR A 26 8.84 11.92 -18.15
N ASN A 27 9.57 11.72 -17.05
CA ASN A 27 10.62 10.70 -16.97
C ASN A 27 10.05 9.28 -17.09
N ALA A 28 8.91 9.01 -16.42
CA ALA A 28 8.23 7.72 -16.52
C ALA A 28 7.72 7.46 -17.96
N VAL A 29 7.12 8.46 -18.60
CA VAL A 29 6.67 8.38 -19.99
C VAL A 29 7.84 8.07 -20.93
N LYS A 30 8.97 8.79 -20.78
CA LYS A 30 10.18 8.57 -21.58
C LYS A 30 10.76 7.17 -21.36
N LYS A 31 10.87 6.73 -20.11
CA LYS A 31 11.40 5.40 -19.75
C LYS A 31 10.60 4.26 -20.36
N HIS A 32 9.28 4.34 -20.32
CA HIS A 32 8.37 3.28 -20.76
C HIS A 32 7.80 3.51 -22.17
N GLN A 33 8.18 4.59 -22.85
CA GLN A 33 7.68 4.99 -24.18
C GLN A 33 6.14 4.95 -24.26
N SER A 34 5.45 5.27 -23.17
CA SER A 34 4.01 5.04 -23.00
C SER A 34 3.12 5.95 -23.85
N ASP A 35 3.70 7.01 -24.44
CA ASP A 35 3.02 7.91 -25.38
C ASP A 35 3.41 7.66 -26.85
N ARG A 36 4.21 6.61 -27.13
CA ARG A 36 4.54 6.22 -28.50
C ARG A 36 3.25 5.87 -29.24
N TYR A 37 3.11 6.38 -30.47
CA TYR A 37 1.92 6.24 -31.32
C TYR A 37 0.62 6.84 -30.73
N THR A 38 0.69 7.62 -29.67
CA THR A 38 -0.48 8.28 -29.06
C THR A 38 -0.56 9.73 -29.57
N LYS A 39 -1.62 10.06 -30.34
CA LYS A 39 -1.79 11.42 -30.92
C LYS A 39 -2.29 12.43 -29.89
N HIS A 40 -3.40 12.15 -29.23
CA HIS A 40 -4.13 13.12 -28.41
C HIS A 40 -4.15 12.77 -26.91
N PHE A 41 -4.61 11.58 -26.54
CA PHE A 41 -4.81 11.20 -25.15
C PHE A 41 -3.51 10.64 -24.52
N LYS A 42 -2.65 11.54 -24.03
CA LYS A 42 -1.34 11.21 -23.48
C LYS A 42 -1.44 10.53 -22.09
N THR A 43 -0.33 9.97 -21.63
CA THR A 43 -0.23 9.30 -20.32
C THR A 43 -0.60 10.24 -19.17
N LYS A 44 -0.22 11.52 -19.25
CA LYS A 44 -0.60 12.53 -18.25
C LYS A 44 -2.11 12.67 -18.15
N ASP A 45 -2.82 12.80 -19.28
CA ASP A 45 -4.28 12.89 -19.31
C ASP A 45 -4.94 11.61 -18.77
N HIS A 46 -4.39 10.44 -19.11
CA HIS A 46 -4.85 9.17 -18.59
C HIS A 46 -4.67 9.08 -17.06
N LEU A 47 -3.48 9.42 -16.55
CA LEU A 47 -3.20 9.45 -15.11
C LEU A 47 -4.20 10.36 -14.39
N ILE A 48 -4.32 11.62 -14.83
CA ILE A 48 -5.22 12.59 -14.19
C ILE A 48 -6.67 12.10 -14.21
N SER A 49 -7.14 11.51 -15.31
CA SER A 49 -8.49 10.94 -15.41
C SER A 49 -8.72 9.79 -14.41
N MET A 50 -7.73 8.93 -14.23
CA MET A 50 -7.81 7.82 -13.29
C MET A 50 -7.66 8.29 -11.83
N LEU A 51 -6.82 9.30 -11.56
CA LEU A 51 -6.75 9.93 -10.24
C LEU A 51 -8.07 10.61 -9.88
N PHE A 52 -8.69 11.33 -10.85
CA PHE A 52 -10.04 11.88 -10.67
C PHE A 52 -11.04 10.78 -10.29
N CYS A 53 -11.04 9.66 -11.02
CA CYS A 53 -11.88 8.51 -10.71
C CYS A 53 -11.70 8.04 -9.24
N ALA A 54 -10.45 7.93 -8.78
CA ALA A 54 -10.15 7.48 -7.43
C ALA A 54 -10.60 8.48 -6.36
N PHE A 55 -10.39 9.80 -6.57
CA PHE A 55 -10.84 10.85 -5.66
C PHE A 55 -12.36 10.98 -5.62
N ALA A 56 -13.00 11.02 -6.79
CA ALA A 56 -14.45 11.16 -6.90
C ALA A 56 -15.21 9.86 -6.55
N LYS A 57 -14.48 8.73 -6.49
CA LYS A 57 -15.02 7.38 -6.23
C LYS A 57 -16.03 6.96 -7.31
N CYS A 58 -15.70 7.21 -8.60
CA CYS A 58 -16.51 6.79 -9.72
C CYS A 58 -16.56 5.26 -9.85
N ASN A 59 -17.71 4.73 -10.24
CA ASN A 59 -17.97 3.30 -10.34
C ASN A 59 -17.93 2.79 -11.80
N SER A 60 -17.80 3.67 -12.78
CA SER A 60 -17.73 3.29 -14.20
C SER A 60 -16.93 4.31 -15.02
N LEU A 61 -16.35 3.86 -16.15
CA LEU A 61 -15.68 4.75 -17.10
C LEU A 61 -16.65 5.77 -17.74
N ARG A 62 -17.94 5.43 -17.83
CA ARG A 62 -18.97 6.36 -18.31
C ARG A 62 -19.15 7.51 -17.33
N GLU A 63 -19.18 7.21 -16.04
CA GLU A 63 -19.27 8.21 -14.97
C GLU A 63 -18.04 9.13 -14.97
N VAL A 64 -16.82 8.57 -15.11
CA VAL A 64 -15.59 9.37 -15.23
C VAL A 64 -15.68 10.32 -16.42
N SER A 65 -15.99 9.80 -17.62
CA SER A 65 -16.06 10.62 -18.84
C SER A 65 -17.16 11.70 -18.75
N GLY A 66 -18.33 11.37 -18.22
CA GLY A 66 -19.45 12.29 -18.07
C GLY A 66 -19.15 13.40 -17.05
N ALA A 67 -18.59 13.02 -15.89
CA ALA A 67 -18.22 14.00 -14.87
C ALA A 67 -17.10 14.94 -15.37
N MET A 68 -16.09 14.40 -16.08
CA MET A 68 -15.03 15.24 -16.66
C MET A 68 -15.53 16.14 -17.78
N LEU A 69 -16.52 15.71 -18.56
CA LEU A 69 -17.16 16.56 -19.60
C LEU A 69 -17.85 17.77 -18.96
N GLY A 70 -18.51 17.59 -17.81
CA GLY A 70 -19.08 18.70 -17.01
C GLY A 70 -18.04 19.71 -16.52
N LEU A 71 -16.76 19.37 -16.57
CA LEU A 71 -15.62 20.24 -16.23
C LEU A 71 -14.94 20.84 -17.46
N SER A 72 -15.50 20.73 -18.69
CA SER A 72 -14.85 21.16 -19.95
C SER A 72 -14.55 22.61 -19.83
N GLY A 73 -14.84 23.58 -19.44
CA GLY A 73 -14.31 24.95 -19.31
C GLY A 73 -13.23 25.14 -18.22
N LYS A 74 -12.91 24.09 -17.46
CA LYS A 74 -12.01 24.19 -16.29
C LYS A 74 -10.81 23.24 -16.40
N THR A 75 -10.58 22.62 -17.56
CA THR A 75 -9.54 21.57 -17.77
C THR A 75 -8.13 22.07 -17.48
N ALA A 76 -7.82 23.32 -17.82
CA ALA A 76 -6.53 23.95 -17.52
C ALA A 76 -6.22 23.96 -16.01
N ASN A 77 -7.21 24.08 -15.14
CA ASN A 77 -7.04 24.06 -13.69
C ASN A 77 -6.61 22.67 -13.17
N PHE A 78 -6.82 21.63 -13.96
CA PHE A 78 -6.46 20.25 -13.63
C PHE A 78 -5.24 19.76 -14.41
N GLN A 79 -4.59 20.62 -15.19
CA GLN A 79 -3.48 20.27 -16.08
C GLN A 79 -3.85 19.15 -17.10
N LEU A 80 -5.12 19.11 -17.49
CA LEU A 80 -5.67 18.14 -18.43
C LEU A 80 -5.75 18.78 -19.82
N ASN A 81 -5.14 18.15 -20.82
CA ASN A 81 -5.15 18.63 -22.20
C ASN A 81 -6.38 18.11 -22.97
N HIS A 82 -6.80 16.87 -22.69
CA HIS A 82 -7.91 16.21 -23.37
C HIS A 82 -8.85 15.52 -22.40
N ILE A 83 -10.15 15.81 -22.49
CA ILE A 83 -11.19 15.05 -21.80
C ILE A 83 -11.43 13.76 -22.57
N PRO A 84 -11.25 12.57 -21.96
CA PRO A 84 -11.41 11.31 -22.64
C PRO A 84 -12.88 10.96 -22.88
N LYS A 85 -13.19 10.42 -24.06
CA LYS A 85 -14.40 9.63 -24.26
C LYS A 85 -14.26 8.30 -23.50
N ARG A 86 -15.40 7.66 -23.14
CA ARG A 86 -15.39 6.34 -22.50
C ARG A 86 -14.53 5.31 -23.24
N SER A 87 -14.68 5.23 -24.58
CA SER A 87 -13.87 4.30 -25.41
C SER A 87 -12.38 4.60 -25.31
N THR A 88 -11.98 5.87 -25.45
CA THR A 88 -10.59 6.31 -25.33
C THR A 88 -9.97 5.91 -23.99
N LEU A 89 -10.73 6.09 -22.88
CA LEU A 89 -10.26 5.71 -21.56
C LEU A 89 -10.18 4.20 -21.38
N SER A 90 -11.14 3.45 -21.97
CA SER A 90 -11.13 1.98 -21.98
C SER A 90 -9.92 1.43 -22.73
N ASP A 91 -9.65 1.97 -23.93
CA ASP A 91 -8.50 1.55 -24.74
C ASP A 91 -7.16 1.90 -24.06
N ALA A 92 -7.08 3.08 -23.44
CA ALA A 92 -5.89 3.46 -22.67
C ALA A 92 -5.66 2.52 -21.48
N ASN A 93 -6.71 2.18 -20.72
CA ASN A 93 -6.62 1.22 -19.63
C ASN A 93 -6.21 -0.19 -20.10
N LYS A 94 -6.60 -0.59 -21.31
CA LYS A 94 -6.27 -1.90 -21.87
C LYS A 94 -4.84 -1.96 -22.39
N ASN A 95 -4.39 -0.92 -23.11
CA ASN A 95 -3.20 -1.00 -23.95
C ASN A 95 -1.97 -0.26 -23.37
N ARG A 96 -2.15 0.75 -22.51
CA ARG A 96 -1.01 1.48 -21.92
C ARG A 96 -0.35 0.63 -20.85
N THR A 97 0.98 0.50 -20.89
CA THR A 97 1.70 -0.31 -19.90
C THR A 97 1.46 0.16 -18.48
N VAL A 98 1.20 -0.79 -17.57
CA VAL A 98 1.07 -0.53 -16.14
C VAL A 98 2.36 0.00 -15.52
N ASP A 99 3.52 -0.33 -16.11
CA ASP A 99 4.83 0.01 -15.55
C ASP A 99 5.07 1.51 -15.47
N VAL A 100 4.41 2.31 -16.34
CA VAL A 100 4.51 3.77 -16.24
C VAL A 100 3.85 4.28 -14.95
N PHE A 101 2.71 3.72 -14.54
CA PHE A 101 2.03 4.08 -13.30
C PHE A 101 2.79 3.60 -12.06
N ALA A 102 3.37 2.41 -12.14
CA ALA A 102 4.26 1.87 -11.12
C ALA A 102 5.49 2.76 -10.93
N SER A 103 6.12 3.21 -12.02
CA SER A 103 7.28 4.12 -11.96
C SER A 103 6.91 5.47 -11.36
N ILE A 104 5.79 6.06 -11.75
CA ILE A 104 5.29 7.32 -11.17
C ILE A 104 5.07 7.16 -9.66
N TYR A 105 4.41 6.08 -9.23
CA TYR A 105 4.20 5.80 -7.82
C TYR A 105 5.51 5.70 -7.04
N ASN A 106 6.47 4.93 -7.54
CA ASN A 106 7.75 4.70 -6.88
C ASN A 106 8.59 5.98 -6.78
N GLU A 107 8.60 6.83 -7.82
CA GLU A 107 9.32 8.11 -7.77
C GLU A 107 8.64 9.11 -6.82
N LEU A 108 7.30 9.14 -6.77
CA LEU A 108 6.56 9.93 -5.77
C LEU A 108 6.88 9.47 -4.34
N LEU A 109 6.93 8.16 -4.11
CA LEU A 109 7.28 7.60 -2.81
C LEU A 109 8.67 8.05 -2.37
N LYS A 110 9.67 7.97 -3.27
CA LYS A 110 11.02 8.47 -2.99
C LYS A 110 11.05 9.97 -2.68
N SER A 111 10.32 10.76 -3.47
CA SER A 111 10.27 12.23 -3.31
C SER A 111 9.67 12.65 -1.97
N TYR A 112 8.76 11.86 -1.42
CA TYR A 112 8.08 12.15 -0.16
C TYR A 112 8.57 11.34 1.03
N ASN A 113 9.61 10.51 0.86
CA ASN A 113 10.13 9.62 1.91
C ASN A 113 10.40 10.37 3.23
N ASN A 114 11.08 11.53 3.16
CA ASN A 114 11.42 12.32 4.34
C ASN A 114 10.19 12.87 5.11
N ILE A 115 9.06 13.06 4.43
CA ILE A 115 7.81 13.53 5.04
C ILE A 115 7.04 12.37 5.67
N LEU A 116 7.16 11.18 5.09
CA LEU A 116 6.38 10.00 5.47
C LEU A 116 7.04 9.18 6.57
N SER A 117 8.37 9.12 6.60
CA SER A 117 9.11 8.31 7.56
C SER A 117 8.95 8.83 9.00
N ASP A 118 8.73 7.90 9.93
CA ASP A 118 8.76 8.16 11.37
C ASP A 118 10.00 7.49 11.96
N SER A 119 11.00 8.28 12.33
CA SER A 119 12.30 7.80 12.78
C SER A 119 12.30 7.05 14.12
N ARG A 120 11.18 7.08 14.87
CA ARG A 120 11.10 6.50 16.22
C ARG A 120 11.30 4.98 16.25
N ILE A 121 10.84 4.24 15.25
CA ILE A 121 11.00 2.77 15.19
C ILE A 121 12.46 2.37 14.91
N LYS A 122 13.16 3.11 14.06
CA LYS A 122 14.57 2.86 13.75
C LYS A 122 15.50 2.99 14.98
N SER A 123 15.15 3.83 15.94
CA SER A 123 16.01 4.11 17.09
C SER A 123 16.13 2.95 18.08
N VAL A 124 15.17 2.02 18.09
CA VAL A 124 15.12 0.94 19.10
C VAL A 124 15.86 -0.32 18.64
N ILE A 125 15.86 -0.65 17.35
CA ILE A 125 16.38 -1.94 16.83
C ILE A 125 17.60 -1.74 15.93
N GLY A 126 17.89 -0.50 15.48
CA GLY A 126 18.97 -0.20 14.57
C GLY A 126 18.78 -0.70 13.13
N LYS A 127 17.72 -1.47 12.85
CA LYS A 127 17.41 -2.07 11.54
C LYS A 127 16.08 -1.59 10.99
N GLN A 128 15.93 -1.63 9.67
CA GLN A 128 14.69 -1.30 9.00
C GLN A 128 13.69 -2.46 9.08
N VAL A 129 12.51 -2.21 9.62
CA VAL A 129 11.43 -3.21 9.72
C VAL A 129 10.50 -3.08 8.53
N LYS A 130 10.35 -4.15 7.75
CA LYS A 130 9.47 -4.25 6.59
C LYS A 130 8.40 -5.30 6.84
N ILE A 131 7.14 -4.89 6.71
CA ILE A 131 5.99 -5.76 6.90
C ILE A 131 5.50 -6.23 5.54
N ILE A 132 5.25 -7.54 5.41
CA ILE A 132 4.76 -8.16 4.19
C ILE A 132 3.41 -8.78 4.45
N ASP A 133 2.46 -8.49 3.58
CA ASP A 133 1.18 -9.20 3.55
C ASP A 133 0.58 -9.14 2.16
N SER A 134 -0.49 -9.89 1.96
CA SER A 134 -1.27 -9.88 0.73
C SER A 134 -2.74 -9.62 1.00
N THR A 135 -3.36 -8.89 0.10
CA THR A 135 -4.81 -8.76 0.10
C THR A 135 -5.39 -9.30 -1.20
N THR A 136 -6.46 -10.07 -1.07
CA THR A 136 -7.19 -10.54 -2.24
C THR A 136 -8.24 -9.50 -2.62
N ILE A 137 -8.20 -9.09 -3.88
CA ILE A 137 -9.22 -8.30 -4.52
C ILE A 137 -10.12 -9.26 -5.28
N SER A 138 -11.35 -9.43 -4.78
CA SER A 138 -12.35 -10.29 -5.43
C SER A 138 -12.87 -9.61 -6.69
N LEU A 139 -12.84 -10.32 -7.81
CA LEU A 139 -13.30 -9.86 -9.11
C LEU A 139 -14.63 -10.56 -9.45
N PHE A 140 -15.50 -9.86 -10.19
CA PHE A 140 -16.71 -10.49 -10.71
C PHE A 140 -16.37 -11.63 -11.68
N LYS A 141 -17.23 -12.64 -11.78
CA LYS A 141 -17.02 -13.88 -12.55
C LYS A 141 -16.57 -13.64 -14.00
N ASP A 142 -17.02 -12.53 -14.61
CA ASP A 142 -16.80 -12.26 -16.03
C ASP A 142 -15.51 -11.49 -16.32
N ILE A 143 -14.85 -10.94 -15.29
CA ILE A 143 -13.68 -10.06 -15.47
C ILE A 143 -12.39 -10.84 -15.63
N LEU A 144 -12.27 -12.05 -15.05
CA LEU A 144 -11.08 -12.88 -15.20
C LEU A 144 -11.47 -14.36 -15.34
N LYS A 145 -11.69 -14.79 -16.57
CA LYS A 145 -11.91 -16.21 -16.90
C LYS A 145 -10.73 -17.11 -16.52
N CYS A 146 -9.58 -16.54 -16.19
CA CYS A 146 -8.32 -17.26 -16.06
C CYS A 146 -7.76 -17.34 -14.63
N VAL A 147 -8.30 -16.66 -13.62
CA VAL A 147 -7.60 -16.48 -12.33
C VAL A 147 -8.53 -16.73 -11.15
N GLY A 148 -9.13 -17.92 -11.07
CA GLY A 148 -10.08 -18.22 -10.02
C GLY A 148 -9.77 -19.47 -9.23
N ARG A 149 -9.94 -19.40 -7.90
CA ARG A 149 -10.00 -20.56 -7.03
C ARG A 149 -11.39 -21.20 -7.18
N LYS A 150 -11.47 -22.47 -7.54
CA LYS A 150 -12.74 -23.20 -7.46
C LYS A 150 -13.17 -23.23 -5.99
N SER A 151 -14.35 -22.67 -5.69
CA SER A 151 -14.90 -22.80 -4.35
C SER A 151 -15.39 -24.24 -4.13
N LYS A 152 -15.52 -24.68 -2.86
CA LYS A 152 -16.12 -25.98 -2.51
C LYS A 152 -17.53 -26.17 -3.11
N THR A 153 -18.19 -25.10 -3.53
CA THR A 153 -19.52 -25.07 -4.15
C THR A 153 -19.49 -25.04 -5.68
N GLY A 154 -18.33 -25.31 -6.31
CA GLY A 154 -18.18 -25.36 -7.78
C GLY A 154 -18.20 -24.01 -8.51
N LYS A 155 -18.47 -22.91 -7.81
CA LYS A 155 -18.46 -21.55 -8.41
C LYS A 155 -17.06 -20.98 -8.39
N SER A 156 -16.42 -20.82 -9.56
CA SER A 156 -15.13 -20.15 -9.68
C SER A 156 -15.33 -18.63 -9.45
N LYS A 157 -14.64 -18.07 -8.44
CA LYS A 157 -14.53 -16.61 -8.28
C LYS A 157 -13.14 -16.21 -8.76
N GLY A 158 -13.07 -15.29 -9.72
CA GLY A 158 -11.83 -14.65 -10.10
C GLY A 158 -11.29 -13.81 -8.93
N GLY A 159 -9.97 -13.76 -8.79
CA GLY A 159 -9.34 -12.93 -7.76
C GLY A 159 -7.90 -12.60 -8.13
N LEU A 160 -7.53 -11.35 -7.89
CA LEU A 160 -6.17 -10.87 -7.98
C LEU A 160 -5.64 -10.69 -6.55
N LYS A 161 -4.50 -11.30 -6.26
CA LYS A 161 -3.80 -11.10 -5.00
C LYS A 161 -2.78 -9.99 -5.18
N VAL A 162 -2.81 -9.02 -4.28
CA VAL A 162 -1.87 -7.90 -4.23
C VAL A 162 -0.96 -8.11 -3.04
N HIS A 163 0.28 -8.51 -3.30
CA HIS A 163 1.32 -8.61 -2.29
C HIS A 163 1.94 -7.23 -2.08
N THR A 164 2.10 -6.86 -0.84
CA THR A 164 2.54 -5.52 -0.48
C THR A 164 3.62 -5.60 0.59
N VAL A 165 4.67 -4.82 0.42
CA VAL A 165 5.66 -4.53 1.46
C VAL A 165 5.49 -3.10 1.90
N ILE A 166 5.41 -2.87 3.20
CA ILE A 166 5.43 -1.54 3.80
C ILE A 166 6.61 -1.42 4.76
N ASN A 167 7.16 -0.23 4.93
CA ASN A 167 8.00 0.06 6.08
C ASN A 167 7.11 0.26 7.30
N ALA A 168 7.49 -0.31 8.43
CA ALA A 168 6.71 -0.20 9.67
C ALA A 168 6.58 1.24 10.18
N ASP A 169 7.50 2.11 9.79
CA ASP A 169 7.52 3.53 10.14
C ASP A 169 6.72 4.44 9.19
N GLU A 170 6.37 3.98 7.99
CA GLU A 170 5.75 4.83 6.96
C GLU A 170 4.29 4.48 6.66
N ILE A 171 3.88 3.23 6.84
CA ILE A 171 2.55 2.67 6.51
C ILE A 171 2.13 2.99 5.05
N VAL A 172 3.10 2.94 4.15
CA VAL A 172 2.90 3.17 2.71
C VAL A 172 3.48 2.00 1.93
N PRO A 173 2.78 1.48 0.90
CA PRO A 173 3.30 0.41 0.07
C PRO A 173 4.61 0.79 -0.62
N ASN A 174 5.71 0.14 -0.27
CA ASN A 174 7.01 0.36 -0.90
C ASN A 174 7.22 -0.55 -2.10
N LEU A 175 6.63 -1.74 -2.06
CA LEU A 175 6.68 -2.71 -3.13
C LEU A 175 5.31 -3.35 -3.28
N VAL A 176 4.81 -3.39 -4.51
CA VAL A 176 3.52 -3.99 -4.84
C VAL A 176 3.71 -5.03 -5.93
N TRP A 177 3.18 -6.21 -5.68
CA TRP A 177 3.24 -7.33 -6.61
C TRP A 177 1.88 -7.95 -6.83
N PHE A 178 1.61 -8.39 -8.04
CA PHE A 178 0.35 -9.01 -8.40
C PHE A 178 0.53 -10.48 -8.71
N SER A 179 -0.39 -11.30 -8.23
CA SER A 179 -0.46 -12.71 -8.57
C SER A 179 -1.91 -13.19 -8.63
N PRO A 180 -2.18 -14.32 -9.32
CA PRO A 180 -3.46 -15.01 -9.20
C PRO A 180 -3.79 -15.32 -7.74
N ALA A 181 -5.09 -15.24 -7.37
CA ALA A 181 -5.53 -15.56 -6.00
C ALA A 181 -5.21 -17.01 -5.58
N THR A 182 -4.92 -17.89 -6.56
CA THR A 182 -4.52 -19.29 -6.35
C THR A 182 -3.04 -19.45 -5.98
N THR A 183 -2.21 -18.42 -6.22
CA THR A 183 -0.78 -18.47 -5.95
C THR A 183 -0.52 -18.49 -4.45
N HIS A 184 0.35 -19.41 -4.00
CA HIS A 184 0.77 -19.47 -2.61
C HIS A 184 1.68 -18.30 -2.24
N ASP A 185 1.44 -17.70 -1.07
CA ASP A 185 2.18 -16.51 -0.59
C ASP A 185 3.69 -16.76 -0.44
N GLN A 186 4.10 -18.01 -0.16
CA GLN A 186 5.49 -18.44 -0.05
C GLN A 186 6.36 -18.08 -1.26
N GLN A 187 5.79 -18.13 -2.48
CA GLN A 187 6.54 -17.82 -3.71
C GLN A 187 7.01 -16.36 -3.75
N TYR A 188 6.39 -15.51 -2.96
CA TYR A 188 6.74 -14.11 -2.91
C TYR A 188 8.05 -13.83 -2.17
N LEU A 189 8.37 -14.61 -1.13
CA LEU A 189 9.61 -14.42 -0.35
C LEU A 189 10.86 -14.50 -1.21
N LYS A 190 10.86 -15.34 -2.26
CA LYS A 190 11.99 -15.48 -3.20
C LYS A 190 12.29 -14.24 -4.03
N LYS A 191 11.37 -13.29 -4.06
CA LYS A 191 11.48 -12.05 -4.84
C LYS A 191 11.94 -10.87 -3.98
N LEU A 192 12.06 -11.07 -2.68
CA LEU A 192 12.52 -10.04 -1.76
C LEU A 192 14.03 -9.86 -1.88
N LYS A 193 14.46 -8.62 -1.76
CA LYS A 193 15.88 -8.31 -1.70
C LYS A 193 16.41 -8.63 -0.30
N CYS A 194 17.44 -9.45 -0.22
CA CYS A 194 18.17 -9.67 1.02
C CYS A 194 19.06 -8.47 1.34
N ASP A 195 19.05 -8.04 2.60
CA ASP A 195 19.74 -6.87 3.10
C ASP A 195 19.96 -7.06 4.61
N ASP A 196 21.18 -6.92 5.07
CA ASP A 196 21.59 -7.11 6.47
C ASP A 196 20.99 -6.09 7.43
N ASN A 197 20.59 -4.94 6.90
CA ASN A 197 19.92 -3.87 7.65
C ASN A 197 18.38 -4.01 7.65
N THR A 198 17.84 -5.14 7.21
CA THR A 198 16.39 -5.33 7.08
C THR A 198 15.89 -6.50 7.94
N ILE A 199 14.73 -6.29 8.58
CA ILE A 199 13.93 -7.33 9.24
C ILE A 199 12.59 -7.41 8.53
N TYR A 200 12.23 -8.57 7.99
CA TYR A 200 10.93 -8.84 7.40
C TYR A 200 9.98 -9.45 8.40
N VAL A 201 8.77 -8.89 8.51
CA VAL A 201 7.68 -9.39 9.37
C VAL A 201 6.52 -9.83 8.49
N PHE A 202 6.07 -11.08 8.62
CA PHE A 202 5.00 -11.64 7.79
C PHE A 202 4.20 -12.74 8.50
N ASP A 203 3.03 -13.07 7.94
CA ASP A 203 2.17 -14.13 8.51
C ASP A 203 2.67 -15.53 8.19
N LYS A 204 2.22 -16.54 8.97
CA LYS A 204 2.58 -17.95 8.82
C LYS A 204 2.26 -18.55 7.43
N GLY A 205 1.38 -17.92 6.66
CA GLY A 205 1.10 -18.26 5.28
C GLY A 205 2.29 -18.16 4.34
N TYR A 206 3.26 -17.32 4.67
CA TYR A 206 4.51 -17.12 3.92
C TYR A 206 5.62 -18.13 4.29
N ASN A 207 5.48 -18.97 5.33
CA ASN A 207 6.55 -19.83 5.81
C ASN A 207 7.12 -20.73 4.71
N ASP A 208 8.39 -20.49 4.39
CA ASP A 208 9.23 -21.27 3.47
C ASP A 208 10.65 -21.37 4.06
N TYR A 209 11.00 -22.54 4.58
CA TYR A 209 12.29 -22.75 5.24
C TYR A 209 13.50 -22.59 4.29
N LYS A 210 13.31 -22.78 2.96
CA LYS A 210 14.36 -22.46 1.99
C LYS A 210 14.61 -20.96 1.90
N ALA A 211 13.54 -20.15 1.94
CA ALA A 211 13.67 -18.71 2.01
C ALA A 211 14.29 -18.27 3.34
N PHE A 212 13.95 -18.92 4.46
CA PHE A 212 14.54 -18.62 5.77
C PHE A 212 16.04 -18.92 5.80
N LEU A 213 16.47 -20.05 5.22
CA LEU A 213 17.89 -20.34 5.07
C LEU A 213 18.60 -19.28 4.24
N HIS A 214 18.00 -18.85 3.13
CA HIS A 214 18.55 -17.80 2.28
C HIS A 214 18.64 -16.44 3.03
N PHE A 215 17.63 -16.07 3.80
CA PHE A 215 17.68 -14.86 4.64
C PHE A 215 18.80 -14.94 5.67
N THR A 216 18.93 -16.07 6.37
CA THR A 216 19.97 -16.27 7.38
C THR A 216 21.37 -16.20 6.78
N GLN A 217 21.61 -16.83 5.64
CA GLN A 217 22.89 -16.75 4.93
C GLN A 217 23.25 -15.34 4.47
N ASN A 218 22.25 -14.48 4.22
CA ASN A 218 22.45 -13.09 3.82
C ASN A 218 22.22 -12.09 4.98
N GLN A 219 22.25 -12.56 6.23
CA GLN A 219 22.09 -11.74 7.45
C GLN A 219 20.79 -10.89 7.49
N THR A 220 19.81 -11.24 6.65
CA THR A 220 18.50 -10.61 6.63
C THR A 220 17.64 -11.18 7.74
N GLY A 221 17.13 -10.33 8.63
CA GLY A 221 16.27 -10.75 9.72
C GLY A 221 14.85 -11.09 9.25
N PHE A 222 14.18 -11.99 9.97
CA PHE A 222 12.74 -12.19 9.80
C PHE A 222 12.05 -12.54 11.11
N VAL A 223 10.75 -12.23 11.19
CA VAL A 223 9.86 -12.64 12.29
C VAL A 223 8.55 -13.12 11.69
N THR A 224 8.12 -14.33 12.05
CA THR A 224 6.83 -14.88 11.66
C THR A 224 6.26 -15.81 12.73
N ARG A 225 5.02 -16.29 12.57
CA ARG A 225 4.49 -17.36 13.41
C ARG A 225 4.90 -18.73 12.89
N ILE A 226 5.16 -19.66 13.80
CA ILE A 226 5.37 -21.06 13.42
C ILE A 226 4.07 -21.71 12.92
N LYS A 227 4.15 -22.67 12.03
CA LYS A 227 3.01 -23.49 11.64
C LYS A 227 2.80 -24.61 12.65
N ASP A 228 1.56 -24.97 12.92
CA ASP A 228 1.17 -25.97 13.92
C ASP A 228 1.75 -27.38 13.60
N ASN A 229 2.07 -27.64 12.32
CA ASN A 229 2.66 -28.88 11.82
C ASN A 229 4.17 -28.78 11.57
N ALA A 230 4.86 -27.80 12.16
CA ALA A 230 6.31 -27.66 12.00
C ALA A 230 7.06 -28.77 12.74
N VAL A 231 8.06 -29.35 12.07
CA VAL A 231 8.94 -30.37 12.66
C VAL A 231 10.29 -29.72 12.96
N TYR A 232 10.70 -29.75 14.20
CA TYR A 232 11.96 -29.19 14.68
C TYR A 232 12.49 -29.96 15.87
N LYS A 233 13.77 -29.77 16.17
CA LYS A 233 14.44 -30.27 17.38
C LYS A 233 14.83 -29.08 18.24
N THR A 234 14.47 -29.06 19.52
CA THR A 234 14.98 -28.06 20.48
C THR A 234 16.43 -28.38 20.81
N ILE A 235 17.31 -27.40 20.69
CA ILE A 235 18.73 -27.49 20.96
C ILE A 235 19.05 -26.91 22.33
N GLU A 236 18.44 -25.72 22.63
CA GLU A 236 18.74 -24.96 23.84
C GLU A 236 17.48 -24.25 24.34
N ASN A 237 17.36 -24.12 25.63
CA ASN A 237 16.33 -23.32 26.30
C ASN A 237 17.00 -22.08 26.90
N ASN A 238 16.60 -20.90 26.45
CA ASN A 238 17.09 -19.64 26.98
C ASN A 238 16.44 -19.34 28.34
N ILE A 239 17.18 -18.67 29.22
CA ILE A 239 16.66 -18.20 30.52
C ILE A 239 15.69 -17.03 30.27
N ILE A 240 14.51 -17.12 30.87
CA ILE A 240 13.50 -16.08 30.84
C ILE A 240 13.58 -15.30 32.16
N ASP A 241 13.80 -14.00 32.06
CA ASP A 241 13.70 -13.07 33.19
C ASP A 241 12.32 -12.42 33.12
N ASP A 242 11.43 -12.76 34.04
CA ASP A 242 10.04 -12.30 34.07
C ASP A 242 9.90 -10.78 34.23
N GLU A 243 10.85 -10.10 34.84
CA GLU A 243 10.85 -8.64 35.00
C GLU A 243 11.14 -7.96 33.65
N ILE A 244 12.03 -8.54 32.87
CA ILE A 244 12.48 -7.99 31.57
C ILE A 244 11.64 -8.52 30.40
N HIS A 245 11.24 -9.80 30.45
CA HIS A 245 10.58 -10.51 29.34
C HIS A 245 9.07 -10.66 29.57
N SER A 246 8.39 -9.61 29.99
CA SER A 246 6.95 -9.66 30.32
C SER A 246 6.10 -10.28 29.19
N GLY A 247 5.44 -11.39 29.51
CA GLY A 247 4.58 -12.14 28.60
C GLY A 247 5.28 -13.25 27.82
N VAL A 248 6.60 -13.41 27.88
CA VAL A 248 7.32 -14.55 27.29
C VAL A 248 7.09 -15.80 28.13
N LEU A 249 6.63 -16.88 27.52
CA LEU A 249 6.39 -18.17 28.20
C LEU A 249 7.50 -19.19 27.91
N GLU A 250 8.04 -19.18 26.67
CA GLU A 250 9.14 -20.05 26.25
C GLU A 250 10.05 -19.27 25.31
N ASP A 251 11.33 -19.57 25.37
CA ASP A 251 12.35 -19.03 24.50
C ASP A 251 13.40 -20.11 24.22
N ASN A 252 13.36 -20.67 23.03
CA ASN A 252 14.14 -21.86 22.69
C ASN A 252 14.89 -21.66 21.38
N VAL A 253 16.14 -22.13 21.32
CA VAL A 253 16.85 -22.34 20.06
C VAL A 253 16.43 -23.70 19.50
N ILE A 254 15.96 -23.70 18.27
CA ILE A 254 15.49 -24.89 17.56
C ILE A 254 16.29 -25.11 16.27
N GLU A 255 16.38 -26.35 15.84
CA GLU A 255 16.95 -26.74 14.56
C GLU A 255 15.86 -27.31 13.66
N VAL A 256 15.85 -26.83 12.42
CA VAL A 256 14.98 -27.32 11.35
C VAL A 256 15.83 -27.82 10.21
N THR A 257 15.51 -28.98 9.66
CA THR A 257 16.22 -29.56 8.50
C THR A 257 15.59 -29.01 7.20
N VAL A 258 16.36 -28.26 6.45
CA VAL A 258 15.93 -27.70 5.14
C VAL A 258 16.37 -28.67 4.03
N LYS A 259 15.40 -29.33 3.37
CA LYS A 259 15.65 -30.24 2.26
C LYS A 259 15.65 -29.51 0.91
N SER A 260 16.72 -29.65 0.12
CA SER A 260 16.81 -29.15 -1.24
C SER A 260 17.42 -30.21 -2.16
N GLY A 261 16.57 -30.94 -2.92
CA GLY A 261 16.98 -32.14 -3.64
C GLY A 261 17.50 -33.20 -2.67
N ASN A 262 18.71 -33.66 -2.90
CA ASN A 262 19.40 -34.68 -2.05
C ASN A 262 20.17 -34.06 -0.87
N THR A 263 20.20 -32.74 -0.73
CA THR A 263 20.90 -32.06 0.36
C THR A 263 19.94 -31.74 1.51
N ALA A 264 20.37 -32.02 2.74
CA ALA A 264 19.69 -31.66 3.98
C ALA A 264 20.58 -30.70 4.76
N THR A 265 20.16 -29.44 4.90
CA THR A 265 20.93 -28.40 5.58
C THR A 265 20.26 -28.07 6.91
N PRO A 266 20.96 -28.14 8.05
CA PRO A 266 20.44 -27.70 9.32
C PRO A 266 20.32 -26.18 9.32
N LEU A 267 19.21 -25.67 9.88
CA LEU A 267 18.94 -24.25 10.06
C LEU A 267 18.55 -24.01 11.52
N GLN A 268 19.38 -23.26 12.22
CA GLN A 268 19.09 -22.83 13.58
C GLN A 268 18.18 -21.62 13.55
N LEU A 269 17.11 -21.66 14.33
CA LEU A 269 16.12 -20.61 14.50
C LEU A 269 15.80 -20.48 15.99
N ARG A 270 15.20 -19.36 16.35
CA ARG A 270 14.68 -19.14 17.70
C ARG A 270 13.18 -19.24 17.69
N LYS A 271 12.61 -20.03 18.59
CA LYS A 271 11.18 -20.20 18.84
C LYS A 271 10.82 -19.51 20.13
N ILE A 272 9.85 -18.58 20.09
CA ILE A 272 9.39 -17.83 21.24
C ILE A 272 7.89 -18.05 21.41
N LYS A 273 7.47 -18.51 22.58
CA LYS A 273 6.06 -18.57 22.98
C LYS A 273 5.73 -17.35 23.84
N PHE A 274 4.69 -16.64 23.47
CA PHE A 274 4.34 -15.35 24.06
C PHE A 274 2.85 -15.26 24.35
N TYR A 275 2.49 -14.80 25.55
CA TYR A 275 1.12 -14.52 25.95
C TYR A 275 0.81 -13.02 25.79
N ASP A 276 -0.06 -12.68 24.84
CA ASP A 276 -0.53 -11.30 24.66
C ASP A 276 -1.71 -11.01 25.60
N ARG A 277 -1.46 -10.24 26.65
CA ARG A 277 -2.48 -9.83 27.64
C ARG A 277 -3.64 -9.05 26.99
N GLY A 278 -3.38 -8.30 25.92
CA GLY A 278 -4.39 -7.48 25.25
C GLY A 278 -5.44 -8.33 24.51
N SER A 279 -5.00 -9.34 23.78
CA SER A 279 -5.88 -10.28 23.05
C SER A 279 -6.25 -11.52 23.86
N LYS A 280 -5.62 -11.75 25.01
CA LYS A 280 -5.75 -12.97 25.86
C LYS A 280 -5.44 -14.25 25.08
N ARG A 281 -4.39 -14.23 24.22
CA ARG A 281 -4.00 -15.34 23.36
C ARG A 281 -2.50 -15.62 23.44
N GLU A 282 -2.16 -16.87 23.22
CA GLU A 282 -0.78 -17.31 23.05
C GLU A 282 -0.41 -17.28 21.56
N PHE A 283 0.84 -16.90 21.31
CA PHE A 283 1.45 -16.88 19.99
C PHE A 283 2.79 -17.58 20.05
N GLU A 284 3.10 -18.31 19.00
CA GLU A 284 4.42 -18.91 18.80
C GLU A 284 5.09 -18.29 17.58
N PHE A 285 6.23 -17.64 17.83
CA PHE A 285 7.03 -16.98 16.80
C PHE A 285 8.27 -17.79 16.45
N ILE A 286 8.74 -17.69 15.20
CA ILE A 286 10.05 -18.14 14.77
C ILE A 286 10.80 -17.00 14.11
N THR A 287 12.12 -16.97 14.32
CA THR A 287 13.02 -15.93 13.83
C THR A 287 14.46 -16.46 13.73
N ASN A 288 15.29 -15.80 12.91
CA ASN A 288 16.73 -15.97 12.90
C ASN A 288 17.48 -14.90 13.71
N LEU A 289 16.75 -14.06 14.46
CA LEU A 289 17.29 -12.99 15.29
C LEU A 289 17.58 -13.53 16.69
N LEU A 290 18.77 -14.09 16.89
CA LEU A 290 19.15 -14.75 18.13
C LEU A 290 19.45 -13.75 19.26
N GLU A 291 19.97 -12.57 18.93
CA GLU A 291 20.45 -11.56 19.87
C GLU A 291 19.37 -10.56 20.34
N ILE A 292 18.22 -10.51 19.68
CA ILE A 292 17.15 -9.58 20.02
C ILE A 292 16.32 -10.15 21.16
N ARG A 293 15.99 -9.34 22.17
CA ARG A 293 15.14 -9.76 23.30
C ARG A 293 13.83 -10.38 22.82
N ALA A 294 13.36 -11.42 23.52
CA ALA A 294 12.17 -12.19 23.16
C ALA A 294 10.87 -11.33 23.12
N ASP A 295 10.69 -10.42 24.06
CA ASP A 295 9.57 -9.48 24.12
C ASP A 295 9.58 -8.51 22.91
N MET A 296 10.77 -8.11 22.44
CA MET A 296 10.93 -7.27 21.26
C MET A 296 10.57 -8.02 19.97
N ILE A 297 10.81 -9.33 19.89
CA ILE A 297 10.35 -10.16 18.75
C ILE A 297 8.81 -10.18 18.70
N ALA A 298 8.15 -10.34 19.85
CA ALA A 298 6.69 -10.25 19.92
C ALA A 298 6.17 -8.85 19.50
N ALA A 299 6.85 -7.79 19.97
CA ALA A 299 6.51 -6.40 19.59
C ALA A 299 6.70 -6.16 18.09
N LEU A 300 7.78 -6.69 17.49
CA LEU A 300 8.00 -6.65 16.03
C LEU A 300 6.85 -7.33 15.28
N TYR A 301 6.46 -8.53 15.71
CA TYR A 301 5.35 -9.23 15.05
C TYR A 301 4.03 -8.44 15.16
N LYS A 302 3.79 -7.76 16.26
CA LYS A 302 2.60 -6.93 16.48
C LYS A 302 2.50 -5.79 15.44
N THR A 303 3.63 -5.28 14.95
CA THR A 303 3.62 -4.25 13.89
C THR A 303 2.97 -4.74 12.60
N ARG A 304 2.91 -6.06 12.34
CA ARG A 304 2.27 -6.66 11.18
C ARG A 304 0.82 -6.20 10.99
N TRP A 305 0.12 -5.91 12.09
CA TRP A 305 -1.26 -5.42 12.02
C TRP A 305 -1.43 -4.11 11.23
N GLN A 306 -0.39 -3.32 11.10
CA GLN A 306 -0.43 -2.05 10.38
C GLN A 306 -0.79 -2.24 8.89
N ILE A 307 -0.34 -3.33 8.26
CA ILE A 307 -0.65 -3.59 6.85
C ILE A 307 -2.13 -3.97 6.65
N GLU A 308 -2.73 -4.64 7.63
CA GLU A 308 -4.18 -4.94 7.60
C GLU A 308 -5.01 -3.65 7.71
N LEU A 309 -4.58 -2.72 8.57
CA LEU A 309 -5.20 -1.40 8.68
C LEU A 309 -5.08 -0.61 7.38
N LEU A 310 -3.92 -0.66 6.71
CA LEU A 310 -3.73 -0.06 5.39
C LEU A 310 -4.70 -0.65 4.36
N PHE A 311 -4.80 -1.98 4.26
CA PHE A 311 -5.72 -2.62 3.33
C PHE A 311 -7.18 -2.27 3.62
N LYS A 312 -7.56 -2.21 4.89
CA LYS A 312 -8.88 -1.75 5.30
C LYS A 312 -9.13 -0.32 4.87
N GLN A 313 -8.18 0.58 5.12
CA GLN A 313 -8.23 2.00 4.74
C GLN A 313 -8.40 2.15 3.22
N LEU A 314 -7.63 1.43 2.42
CA LEU A 314 -7.71 1.48 0.96
C LEU A 314 -9.07 1.00 0.45
N LYS A 315 -9.57 -0.14 0.95
CA LYS A 315 -10.87 -0.71 0.53
C LYS A 315 -12.07 0.14 0.96
N GLN A 316 -11.97 0.85 2.08
CA GLN A 316 -13.06 1.71 2.58
C GLN A 316 -13.13 3.05 1.83
N ASN A 317 -11.99 3.65 1.54
CA ASN A 317 -11.94 5.01 1.04
C ASN A 317 -11.94 5.11 -0.49
N PHE A 318 -11.49 4.07 -1.21
CA PHE A 318 -11.29 4.12 -2.65
C PHE A 318 -12.12 3.06 -3.42
N PRO A 319 -12.33 3.24 -4.75
CA PRO A 319 -13.16 2.35 -5.57
C PRO A 319 -12.41 1.05 -5.93
N LEU A 320 -12.11 0.22 -4.92
CA LEU A 320 -11.49 -1.11 -5.11
C LEU A 320 -12.51 -2.26 -5.09
N LYS A 321 -13.81 -1.95 -5.02
CA LYS A 321 -14.90 -2.93 -5.15
C LYS A 321 -15.35 -3.12 -6.59
N TYR A 322 -15.20 -2.08 -7.42
CA TYR A 322 -15.59 -2.06 -8.82
C TYR A 322 -14.38 -1.69 -9.66
N PHE A 323 -14.06 -2.52 -10.64
CA PHE A 323 -12.98 -2.23 -11.57
C PHE A 323 -13.56 -1.67 -12.87
N LEU A 324 -12.88 -0.64 -13.38
CA LEU A 324 -13.31 0.12 -14.55
C LEU A 324 -12.94 -0.55 -15.88
N GLY A 325 -12.24 -1.67 -15.81
CA GLY A 325 -11.86 -2.49 -16.96
C GLY A 325 -11.95 -3.98 -16.61
N ASP A 326 -12.06 -4.79 -17.64
CA ASP A 326 -12.25 -6.24 -17.58
C ASP A 326 -10.95 -7.05 -17.79
N ASN A 327 -9.82 -6.36 -17.94
CA ASN A 327 -8.52 -6.98 -18.13
C ASN A 327 -7.55 -6.67 -16.99
N GLU A 328 -6.54 -7.50 -16.85
CA GLU A 328 -5.55 -7.43 -15.76
C GLU A 328 -4.80 -6.09 -15.74
N ASN A 329 -4.46 -5.55 -16.91
CA ASN A 329 -3.73 -4.29 -17.05
C ASN A 329 -4.55 -3.11 -16.49
N ALA A 330 -5.83 -3.01 -16.85
CA ALA A 330 -6.74 -1.97 -16.37
C ALA A 330 -6.90 -2.02 -14.84
N ILE A 331 -7.01 -3.22 -14.28
CA ILE A 331 -7.13 -3.43 -12.83
C ILE A 331 -5.86 -2.96 -12.12
N LYS A 332 -4.69 -3.33 -12.61
CA LYS A 332 -3.40 -2.90 -12.05
C LYS A 332 -3.22 -1.38 -12.13
N ILE A 333 -3.57 -0.76 -13.25
CA ILE A 333 -3.55 0.70 -13.41
C ILE A 333 -4.43 1.37 -12.35
N GLN A 334 -5.67 0.89 -12.17
CA GLN A 334 -6.57 1.43 -11.17
C GLN A 334 -6.00 1.31 -9.75
N ILE A 335 -5.37 0.19 -9.42
CA ILE A 335 -4.74 -0.02 -8.12
C ILE A 335 -3.59 1.00 -7.92
N TYR A 336 -2.70 1.16 -8.89
CA TYR A 336 -1.62 2.15 -8.77
C TYR A 336 -2.16 3.59 -8.63
N CYS A 337 -3.21 3.94 -9.37
CA CYS A 337 -3.85 5.25 -9.22
C CYS A 337 -4.44 5.45 -7.82
N VAL A 338 -5.05 4.42 -7.23
CA VAL A 338 -5.51 4.46 -5.83
C VAL A 338 -4.33 4.62 -4.86
N LEU A 339 -3.22 3.92 -5.08
CA LEU A 339 -2.02 4.06 -4.26
C LEU A 339 -1.42 5.47 -4.36
N ILE A 340 -1.39 6.06 -5.55
CA ILE A 340 -0.94 7.45 -5.75
C ILE A 340 -1.84 8.41 -4.96
N VAL A 341 -3.17 8.28 -5.09
CA VAL A 341 -4.11 9.14 -4.34
C VAL A 341 -3.94 8.98 -2.83
N ASN A 342 -3.80 7.74 -2.35
CA ASN A 342 -3.54 7.49 -0.93
C ASN A 342 -2.25 8.17 -0.46
N LEU A 343 -1.18 8.08 -1.25
CA LEU A 343 0.10 8.72 -0.97
C LEU A 343 -0.02 10.24 -0.89
N LEU A 344 -0.67 10.87 -1.88
CA LEU A 344 -0.88 12.32 -1.89
C LEU A 344 -1.67 12.80 -0.67
N LEU A 345 -2.72 12.06 -0.28
CA LEU A 345 -3.52 12.39 0.90
C LEU A 345 -2.74 12.19 2.21
N LEU A 346 -1.85 11.18 2.29
CA LEU A 346 -0.95 11.01 3.42
C LEU A 346 0.06 12.16 3.52
N VAL A 347 0.60 12.63 2.40
CA VAL A 347 1.48 13.81 2.35
C VAL A 347 0.74 15.06 2.84
N VAL A 348 -0.51 15.27 2.37
CA VAL A 348 -1.35 16.36 2.89
C VAL A 348 -1.54 16.22 4.40
N LYS A 349 -1.94 15.02 4.87
CA LYS A 349 -2.14 14.75 6.30
C LYS A 349 -0.91 15.06 7.16
N LYS A 350 0.28 14.67 6.69
CA LYS A 350 1.56 14.92 7.39
C LYS A 350 1.96 16.40 7.42
N ARG A 351 1.48 17.20 6.47
CA ARG A 351 1.71 18.66 6.45
C ARG A 351 0.78 19.45 7.36
N LEU A 352 -0.29 18.81 7.86
CA LEU A 352 -1.26 19.46 8.74
C LEU A 352 -0.79 19.39 10.20
N LYS A 353 -0.97 20.49 10.92
CA LYS A 353 -0.84 20.55 12.39
C LYS A 353 -2.06 19.94 13.07
N ARG A 354 -3.26 20.21 12.51
CA ARG A 354 -4.52 19.64 13.00
C ARG A 354 -4.58 18.14 12.73
N SER A 355 -4.89 17.37 13.75
CA SER A 355 -5.06 15.92 13.62
C SER A 355 -6.39 15.59 12.93
N TRP A 356 -6.33 14.89 11.80
CA TRP A 356 -7.48 14.37 11.07
C TRP A 356 -7.47 12.85 11.04
N ALA A 357 -8.63 12.23 11.26
CA ALA A 357 -8.82 10.84 10.85
C ALA A 357 -8.72 10.77 9.31
N PHE A 358 -8.00 9.78 8.79
CA PHE A 358 -7.75 9.69 7.35
C PHE A 358 -9.05 9.68 6.51
N THR A 359 -10.06 8.93 6.96
CA THR A 359 -11.36 8.86 6.29
C THR A 359 -12.05 10.21 6.22
N ASN A 360 -11.97 11.01 7.29
CA ASN A 360 -12.55 12.36 7.30
C ASN A 360 -11.80 13.28 6.34
N LEU A 361 -10.47 13.19 6.27
CA LEU A 361 -9.68 13.94 5.30
C LEU A 361 -10.08 13.60 3.85
N VAL A 362 -10.20 12.29 3.55
CA VAL A 362 -10.66 11.84 2.22
C VAL A 362 -12.04 12.39 1.89
N SER A 363 -13.00 12.30 2.82
CA SER A 363 -14.37 12.80 2.63
C SER A 363 -14.37 14.31 2.41
N PHE A 364 -13.56 15.02 3.14
CA PHE A 364 -13.40 16.46 3.01
C PHE A 364 -12.87 16.86 1.63
N CYS A 365 -11.77 16.24 1.21
CA CYS A 365 -11.21 16.47 -0.12
C CYS A 365 -12.22 16.15 -1.23
N LYS A 366 -13.01 15.08 -1.06
CA LYS A 366 -14.03 14.67 -2.03
C LYS A 366 -15.16 15.70 -2.16
N ILE A 367 -15.72 16.16 -1.04
CA ILE A 367 -16.83 17.13 -1.03
C ILE A 367 -16.39 18.46 -1.67
N HIS A 368 -15.16 18.87 -1.41
CA HIS A 368 -14.63 20.16 -1.87
C HIS A 368 -13.73 20.04 -3.12
N LEU A 369 -13.78 18.92 -3.84
CA LEU A 369 -12.82 18.57 -4.91
C LEU A 369 -12.67 19.66 -5.98
N PHE A 370 -13.75 20.34 -6.31
CA PHE A 370 -13.80 21.41 -7.33
C PHE A 370 -13.84 22.83 -6.77
N ASN A 371 -13.83 22.96 -5.45
CA ASN A 371 -13.84 24.30 -4.82
C ASN A 371 -12.44 24.92 -4.90
N PHE A 372 -12.39 26.22 -5.12
CA PHE A 372 -11.16 27.02 -5.22
C PHE A 372 -10.73 27.56 -3.85
N ILE A 373 -10.67 26.69 -2.86
CA ILE A 373 -10.22 26.98 -1.50
C ILE A 373 -8.76 26.56 -1.34
N GLN A 374 -8.02 27.27 -0.49
CA GLN A 374 -6.64 26.90 -0.12
C GLN A 374 -6.67 25.67 0.78
N LEU A 375 -6.36 24.49 0.22
CA LEU A 375 -6.58 23.19 0.86
C LEU A 375 -5.99 23.09 2.27
N ILE A 376 -4.71 23.39 2.44
CA ILE A 376 -4.04 23.27 3.74
C ILE A 376 -4.65 24.23 4.77
N LYS A 377 -4.86 25.49 4.41
CA LYS A 377 -5.46 26.48 5.33
C LYS A 377 -6.89 26.12 5.72
N PHE A 378 -7.64 25.58 4.76
CA PHE A 378 -9.00 25.12 5.00
C PHE A 378 -9.02 23.95 5.97
N LEU A 379 -8.14 22.94 5.77
CA LEU A 379 -8.05 21.79 6.65
C LEU A 379 -7.54 22.13 8.06
N GLU A 380 -6.75 23.20 8.21
CA GLU A 380 -6.32 23.68 9.53
C GLU A 380 -7.45 24.40 10.28
N ASN A 381 -8.31 25.13 9.57
CA ASN A 381 -9.36 25.96 10.19
C ASN A 381 -10.68 25.91 9.39
N PRO A 382 -11.34 24.76 9.26
CA PRO A 382 -12.53 24.61 8.43
C PRO A 382 -13.71 25.48 8.91
N GLU A 383 -13.81 25.70 10.21
CA GLU A 383 -14.89 26.49 10.83
C GLU A 383 -14.84 27.96 10.37
N LYS A 384 -13.64 28.53 10.31
CA LYS A 384 -13.45 29.94 9.87
C LYS A 384 -13.81 30.13 8.41
N ILE A 385 -13.54 29.14 7.58
CA ILE A 385 -13.80 29.23 6.13
C ILE A 385 -15.28 29.01 5.85
N GLY A 386 -15.92 28.05 6.54
CA GLY A 386 -17.37 27.85 6.45
C GLY A 386 -18.15 29.14 6.75
N PHE A 387 -17.78 29.85 7.80
CA PHE A 387 -18.35 31.14 8.15
C PHE A 387 -18.11 32.22 7.07
N LEU A 388 -16.90 32.29 6.51
CA LEU A 388 -16.58 33.23 5.42
C LEU A 388 -17.36 32.93 4.13
N MET A 389 -17.57 31.65 3.78
CA MET A 389 -18.38 31.27 2.63
C MET A 389 -19.84 31.67 2.80
N GLN A 390 -20.40 31.54 3.99
CA GLN A 390 -21.75 32.04 4.30
C GLN A 390 -21.86 33.56 4.15
N ILE A 391 -20.89 34.32 4.69
CA ILE A 391 -20.90 35.80 4.59
C ILE A 391 -20.80 36.28 3.12
N LEU A 392 -19.99 35.57 2.31
CA LEU A 392 -19.76 35.94 0.92
C LEU A 392 -20.84 35.41 -0.03
N LYS A 393 -21.86 34.69 0.45
CA LYS A 393 -22.93 34.06 -0.37
C LYS A 393 -22.34 33.24 -1.56
N ILE A 394 -21.19 32.65 -1.36
CA ILE A 394 -20.56 31.77 -2.36
C ILE A 394 -21.04 30.35 -2.05
N ASN A 395 -22.05 29.91 -2.84
CA ASN A 395 -22.53 28.53 -2.84
C ASN A 395 -21.63 27.62 -3.71
#